data_d3097bd3d2e1ab6652ebc2eb13e8213b
#
_entry.id   d3097bd3d2e1ab6652ebc2eb13e8213b
#
_cell.length_a   1.000
_cell.length_b   1.000
_cell.length_c   1.000
_cell.angle_alpha   90.00
_cell.angle_beta   90.00
_cell.angle_gamma   90.00
#
_symmetry.space_group_name_H-M   'P 1'
#
loop_
_entity.id
_entity.type
_entity.pdbx_description
1 polymer ?
#
loop_
_entity_poly.entity_id
_entity_poly.type
_entity_poly.pdbx_seq_one_letter_code
_entity_poly.pdbx_strand_id
1 'polypeptide(L)'
;MELTIRPIRRKEFPLLADFLYDAIYRSDPSSPLPRQIVEHPSLRIYIADFGTLPDDRCLVAQAEGHAVGMVWVRCIRAYGYIGEGIPEFVLSVAAPCRGQGIGTRLMREMLQRLSAAGYPEASLSVQRRNPAVRLYRRLGF
;
A
#
# COMPACT_ATOMS: atom_id res chain seq x y z
N MET A 1 -0.37 20.97 -7.98
CA MET A 1 -0.41 19.66 -8.65
C MET A 1 -1.79 19.05 -8.46
N GLU A 2 -2.45 18.74 -9.55
CA GLU A 2 -3.76 18.11 -9.50
C GLU A 2 -3.61 16.61 -9.28
N LEU A 3 -4.30 16.08 -8.26
CA LEU A 3 -4.21 14.69 -7.88
C LEU A 3 -5.56 14.01 -8.05
N THR A 4 -5.57 12.89 -8.77
CA THR A 4 -6.75 12.03 -8.92
C THR A 4 -6.49 10.71 -8.21
N ILE A 5 -7.43 10.26 -7.39
CA ILE A 5 -7.38 8.94 -6.76
C ILE A 5 -8.47 8.08 -7.39
N ARG A 6 -8.07 6.93 -7.90
CA ARG A 6 -8.97 6.03 -8.63
C ARG A 6 -8.58 4.56 -8.44
N PRO A 7 -9.51 3.62 -8.68
CA PRO A 7 -9.15 2.20 -8.68
C PRO A 7 -8.07 1.87 -9.71
N ILE A 8 -7.23 0.90 -9.38
CA ILE A 8 -6.22 0.40 -10.31
C ILE A 8 -6.89 -0.25 -11.53
N ARG A 9 -6.25 -0.11 -12.69
CA ARG A 9 -6.66 -0.79 -13.91
C ARG A 9 -5.83 -2.07 -14.07
N ARG A 10 -6.44 -3.09 -14.70
CA ARG A 10 -5.76 -4.39 -14.87
C ARG A 10 -4.39 -4.25 -15.52
N LYS A 11 -4.26 -3.39 -16.54
CA LYS A 11 -3.00 -3.15 -17.24
C LYS A 11 -1.91 -2.55 -16.35
N GLU A 12 -2.30 -2.03 -15.18
CA GLU A 12 -1.38 -1.41 -14.22
C GLU A 12 -0.90 -2.38 -13.14
N PHE A 13 -1.43 -3.60 -13.09
CA PHE A 13 -1.04 -4.58 -12.07
C PHE A 13 0.48 -4.79 -11.97
N PRO A 14 1.24 -4.78 -13.08
CA PRO A 14 2.71 -4.88 -12.99
C PRO A 14 3.37 -3.78 -12.15
N LEU A 15 2.72 -2.61 -12.01
CA LEU A 15 3.25 -1.53 -11.18
C LEU A 15 3.24 -1.87 -9.69
N LEU A 16 2.41 -2.83 -9.27
CA LEU A 16 2.36 -3.24 -7.86
C LEU A 16 3.71 -3.71 -7.35
N ALA A 17 4.48 -4.43 -8.17
CA ALA A 17 5.83 -4.87 -7.78
C ALA A 17 6.76 -3.69 -7.55
N ASP A 18 6.69 -2.67 -8.41
CA ASP A 18 7.52 -1.46 -8.27
C ASP A 18 7.18 -0.70 -6.99
N PHE A 19 5.88 -0.50 -6.73
CA PHE A 19 5.43 0.20 -5.54
C PHE A 19 5.66 -0.61 -4.28
N LEU A 20 5.55 -1.94 -4.33
CA LEU A 20 5.89 -2.79 -3.19
C LEU A 20 7.38 -2.65 -2.84
N TYR A 21 8.25 -2.68 -3.85
CA TYR A 21 9.68 -2.48 -3.62
C TYR A 21 9.95 -1.15 -2.94
N ASP A 22 9.31 -0.08 -3.42
CA ASP A 22 9.48 1.26 -2.86
C ASP A 22 8.86 1.39 -1.46
N ALA A 23 7.91 0.52 -1.11
CA ALA A 23 7.29 0.52 0.21
C ALA A 23 8.18 -0.10 1.30
N ILE A 24 9.21 -0.85 0.90
CA ILE A 24 10.11 -1.49 1.85
C ILE A 24 10.99 -0.42 2.50
N TYR A 25 10.74 -0.16 3.80
CA TYR A 25 11.53 0.81 4.53
C TYR A 25 12.93 0.29 4.81
N ARG A 26 13.93 1.14 4.58
CA ARG A 26 15.33 0.89 4.92
C ARG A 26 15.83 2.00 5.82
N SER A 27 16.39 1.62 6.96
CA SER A 27 16.98 2.59 7.88
C SER A 27 18.29 3.17 7.32
N ASP A 28 18.94 2.45 6.40
CA ASP A 28 20.15 2.89 5.71
C ASP A 28 19.88 2.93 4.21
N PRO A 29 19.54 4.11 3.64
CA PRO A 29 19.25 4.23 2.22
C PRO A 29 20.48 4.06 1.32
N SER A 30 21.69 4.06 1.88
CA SER A 30 22.92 3.80 1.10
C SER A 30 23.11 2.32 0.78
N SER A 31 22.30 1.45 1.39
CA SER A 31 22.36 0.00 1.22
C SER A 31 21.14 -0.49 0.45
N PRO A 32 21.16 -0.40 -0.90
CA PRO A 32 19.98 -0.75 -1.69
C PRO A 32 19.68 -2.25 -1.63
N LEU A 33 18.39 -2.58 -1.57
CA LEU A 33 17.93 -3.96 -1.66
C LEU A 33 17.84 -4.38 -3.12
N PRO A 34 18.13 -5.66 -3.45
CA PRO A 34 17.93 -6.14 -4.81
C PRO A 34 16.45 -6.12 -5.18
N ARG A 35 16.15 -5.81 -6.45
CA ARG A 35 14.77 -5.77 -6.95
C ARG A 35 14.06 -7.10 -6.75
N GLN A 36 14.78 -8.21 -6.80
CA GLN A 36 14.24 -9.55 -6.65
C GLN A 36 13.67 -9.82 -5.26
N ILE A 37 13.90 -8.93 -4.29
CA ILE A 37 13.37 -9.13 -2.95
C ILE A 37 11.84 -9.24 -2.93
N VAL A 38 11.15 -8.61 -3.90
CA VAL A 38 9.68 -8.68 -3.99
C VAL A 38 9.20 -10.07 -4.41
N GLU A 39 10.09 -10.94 -4.89
CA GLU A 39 9.77 -12.32 -5.24
C GLU A 39 9.88 -13.26 -4.06
N HIS A 40 10.46 -12.80 -2.93
CA HIS A 40 10.52 -13.59 -1.71
C HIS A 40 9.10 -13.89 -1.23
N PRO A 41 8.78 -15.14 -0.85
CA PRO A 41 7.41 -15.51 -0.50
C PRO A 41 6.73 -14.61 0.54
N SER A 42 7.48 -14.10 1.52
CA SER A 42 6.94 -13.23 2.56
C SER A 42 6.51 -11.85 2.05
N LEU A 43 7.03 -11.42 0.90
CA LEU A 43 6.68 -10.14 0.26
C LEU A 43 5.78 -10.36 -0.94
N ARG A 44 6.03 -11.40 -1.72
CA ARG A 44 5.25 -11.69 -2.91
C ARG A 44 3.77 -11.89 -2.60
N ILE A 45 3.45 -12.39 -1.41
CA ILE A 45 2.06 -12.59 -0.98
C ILE A 45 1.23 -11.31 -1.06
N TYR A 46 1.87 -10.14 -0.95
CA TYR A 46 1.18 -8.86 -1.04
C TYR A 46 0.69 -8.52 -2.44
N ILE A 47 1.27 -9.15 -3.48
CA ILE A 47 0.96 -8.80 -4.87
C ILE A 47 0.64 -10.01 -5.75
N ALA A 48 0.91 -11.24 -5.29
CA ALA A 48 0.74 -12.45 -6.11
C ALA A 48 -0.70 -12.58 -6.62
N ASP A 49 -0.84 -12.69 -7.93
CA ASP A 49 -2.14 -12.87 -8.58
C ASP A 49 -3.19 -11.85 -8.11
N PHE A 50 -2.76 -10.57 -8.00
CA PHE A 50 -3.63 -9.51 -7.51
C PHE A 50 -4.90 -9.42 -8.34
N GLY A 51 -6.03 -9.22 -7.63
CA GLY A 51 -7.34 -9.18 -8.24
C GLY A 51 -8.09 -10.50 -8.19
N THR A 52 -7.44 -11.59 -7.76
CA THR A 52 -8.07 -12.92 -7.70
C THR A 52 -8.74 -13.23 -6.37
N LEU A 53 -8.35 -12.54 -5.29
CA LEU A 53 -8.99 -12.70 -3.99
C LEU A 53 -10.19 -11.73 -3.89
N PRO A 54 -11.28 -12.15 -3.22
CA PRO A 54 -12.51 -11.35 -3.22
C PRO A 54 -12.37 -9.99 -2.53
N ASP A 55 -11.40 -9.84 -1.63
CA ASP A 55 -11.21 -8.61 -0.87
C ASP A 55 -10.12 -7.71 -1.46
N ASP A 56 -9.49 -8.13 -2.57
CA ASP A 56 -8.42 -7.34 -3.20
C ASP A 56 -8.95 -5.99 -3.69
N ARG A 57 -8.32 -4.91 -3.23
CA ARG A 57 -8.66 -3.54 -3.65
C ARG A 57 -7.39 -2.72 -3.75
N CYS A 58 -7.27 -1.88 -4.76
CA CYS A 58 -6.14 -0.99 -4.92
C CYS A 58 -6.60 0.35 -5.46
N LEU A 59 -6.11 1.43 -4.86
CA LEU A 59 -6.30 2.79 -5.34
C LEU A 59 -4.97 3.35 -5.81
N VAL A 60 -5.01 4.05 -6.94
CA VAL A 60 -3.85 4.72 -7.52
C VAL A 60 -4.03 6.21 -7.40
N ALA A 61 -3.01 6.89 -6.90
CA ALA A 61 -2.92 8.35 -6.96
C ALA A 61 -2.19 8.72 -8.25
N GLN A 62 -2.85 9.49 -9.09
CA GLN A 62 -2.33 9.91 -10.39
C GLN A 62 -2.14 11.42 -10.44
N ALA A 63 -0.98 11.86 -10.90
CA ALA A 63 -0.69 13.27 -11.14
C ALA A 63 0.01 13.39 -12.48
N GLU A 64 -0.44 14.34 -13.31
CA GLU A 64 0.16 14.62 -14.63
C GLU A 64 0.32 13.35 -15.49
N GLY A 65 -0.69 12.46 -15.45
CA GLY A 65 -0.69 11.23 -16.24
C GLY A 65 0.16 10.10 -15.68
N HIS A 66 0.78 10.26 -14.52
CA HIS A 66 1.65 9.26 -13.90
C HIS A 66 1.11 8.78 -12.57
N ALA A 67 1.29 7.49 -12.28
CA ALA A 67 1.02 6.93 -10.96
C ALA A 67 2.12 7.42 -10.00
N VAL A 68 1.72 8.14 -8.96
CA VAL A 68 2.65 8.70 -7.96
C VAL A 68 2.51 8.05 -6.59
N GLY A 69 1.50 7.21 -6.41
CA GLY A 69 1.30 6.47 -5.18
C GLY A 69 0.25 5.40 -5.35
N MET A 70 0.27 4.43 -4.46
CA MET A 70 -0.71 3.36 -4.40
C MET A 70 -1.00 3.00 -2.96
N VAL A 71 -2.25 2.62 -2.69
CA VAL A 71 -2.65 1.92 -1.49
C VAL A 71 -3.43 0.70 -1.90
N TRP A 72 -3.12 -0.45 -1.31
CA TRP A 72 -3.92 -1.64 -1.59
C TRP A 72 -4.11 -2.47 -0.34
N VAL A 73 -5.12 -3.33 -0.38
CA VAL A 73 -5.48 -4.21 0.72
C VAL A 73 -5.71 -5.62 0.19
N ARG A 74 -5.39 -6.60 1.02
CA ARG A 74 -5.68 -8.00 0.80
C ARG A 74 -5.97 -8.66 2.13
N CYS A 75 -6.84 -9.65 2.12
CA CYS A 75 -7.03 -10.52 3.29
C CYS A 75 -6.07 -11.71 3.14
N ILE A 76 -4.88 -11.56 3.69
CA ILE A 76 -3.77 -12.51 3.55
C ILE A 76 -3.09 -12.71 4.90
N ARG A 77 -2.34 -13.80 5.03
CA ARG A 77 -1.53 -14.09 6.21
C ARG A 77 -0.11 -13.62 5.98
N ALA A 78 0.09 -12.31 6.09
CA ALA A 78 1.39 -11.65 5.90
C ALA A 78 1.84 -11.02 7.22
N TYR A 79 2.79 -10.10 7.17
CA TYR A 79 3.38 -9.51 8.38
C TYR A 79 2.37 -8.83 9.30
N GLY A 80 1.31 -8.25 8.75
CA GLY A 80 0.29 -7.54 9.51
C GLY A 80 -0.95 -8.36 9.86
N TYR A 81 -0.89 -9.70 9.67
CA TYR A 81 -2.04 -10.57 9.92
C TYR A 81 -2.45 -10.53 11.39
N ILE A 82 -3.72 -10.21 11.65
CA ILE A 82 -4.30 -10.20 13.00
C ILE A 82 -5.60 -11.00 13.09
N GLY A 83 -6.08 -11.54 11.98
CA GLY A 83 -7.30 -12.35 11.97
C GLY A 83 -7.86 -12.54 10.58
N GLU A 84 -8.71 -13.55 10.42
CA GLU A 84 -9.37 -13.83 9.14
C GLU A 84 -10.33 -12.71 8.75
N GLY A 85 -10.36 -12.38 7.46
CA GLY A 85 -11.29 -11.38 6.93
C GLY A 85 -10.92 -9.94 7.26
N ILE A 86 -9.76 -9.70 7.85
CA ILE A 86 -9.27 -8.36 8.17
C ILE A 86 -8.29 -7.94 7.08
N PRO A 87 -8.64 -6.91 6.27
CA PRO A 87 -7.75 -6.50 5.19
C PRO A 87 -6.47 -5.86 5.73
N GLU A 88 -5.36 -6.24 5.11
CA GLU A 88 -4.04 -5.73 5.45
C GLU A 88 -3.62 -4.70 4.40
N PHE A 89 -3.17 -3.52 4.87
CA PHE A 89 -2.80 -2.39 4.02
C PHE A 89 -1.35 -2.42 3.60
N VAL A 90 -1.09 -1.99 2.35
CA VAL A 90 0.21 -1.54 1.89
C VAL A 90 0.04 -0.15 1.30
N LEU A 91 0.91 0.77 1.69
CA LEU A 91 0.94 2.14 1.17
C LEU A 91 2.32 2.42 0.60
N SER A 92 2.36 2.99 -0.60
CA SER A 92 3.61 3.39 -1.23
C SER A 92 3.42 4.69 -2.00
N VAL A 93 4.27 5.69 -1.74
CA VAL A 93 4.27 6.96 -2.47
C VAL A 93 5.65 7.12 -3.09
N ALA A 94 5.69 7.48 -4.37
CA ALA A 94 6.94 7.71 -5.09
C ALA A 94 7.80 8.74 -4.36
N ALA A 95 9.11 8.45 -4.23
CA ALA A 95 10.01 9.27 -3.42
C ALA A 95 9.94 10.78 -3.71
N PRO A 96 9.93 11.24 -4.98
CA PRO A 96 9.85 12.67 -5.28
C PRO A 96 8.54 13.33 -4.83
N CYS A 97 7.50 12.53 -4.58
CA CYS A 97 6.16 13.02 -4.25
C CYS A 97 5.82 12.91 -2.77
N ARG A 98 6.75 12.42 -1.95
CA ARG A 98 6.54 12.27 -0.50
C ARG A 98 6.46 13.63 0.19
N GLY A 99 5.80 13.66 1.35
CA GLY A 99 5.67 14.87 2.15
C GLY A 99 4.63 15.86 1.62
N GLN A 100 3.75 15.45 0.71
CA GLN A 100 2.74 16.31 0.08
C GLN A 100 1.31 15.89 0.44
N GLY A 101 1.14 15.00 1.39
CA GLY A 101 -0.19 14.56 1.83
C GLY A 101 -0.84 13.48 0.97
N ILE A 102 -0.14 12.95 -0.04
CA ILE A 102 -0.68 11.92 -0.93
C ILE A 102 -1.01 10.64 -0.17
N GLY A 103 -0.10 10.19 0.69
CA GLY A 103 -0.31 9.00 1.51
C GLY A 103 -1.54 9.12 2.40
N THR A 104 -1.71 10.28 3.03
CA THR A 104 -2.89 10.53 3.88
C THR A 104 -4.18 10.44 3.08
N ARG A 105 -4.21 11.05 1.89
CA ARG A 105 -5.40 10.99 1.04
C ARG A 105 -5.71 9.57 0.57
N LEU A 106 -4.70 8.82 0.15
CA LEU A 106 -4.87 7.42 -0.25
C LEU A 106 -5.41 6.57 0.89
N MET A 107 -4.83 6.69 2.07
CA MET A 107 -5.25 5.91 3.24
C MET A 107 -6.69 6.23 3.63
N ARG A 108 -7.04 7.51 3.71
CA ARG A 108 -8.40 7.93 4.06
C ARG A 108 -9.42 7.43 3.04
N GLU A 109 -9.11 7.54 1.75
CA GLU A 109 -10.03 7.07 0.71
C GLU A 109 -10.25 5.56 0.81
N MET A 110 -9.18 4.78 1.03
CA MET A 110 -9.31 3.34 1.18
C MET A 110 -10.09 2.97 2.43
N LEU A 111 -9.82 3.61 3.56
CA LEU A 111 -10.55 3.36 4.80
C LEU A 111 -12.04 3.66 4.64
N GLN A 112 -12.38 4.74 3.93
CA GLN A 112 -13.76 5.11 3.65
C GLN A 112 -14.46 4.04 2.81
N ARG A 113 -13.80 3.55 1.77
CA ARG A 113 -14.35 2.50 0.90
C ARG A 113 -14.53 1.18 1.64
N LEU A 114 -13.59 0.81 2.50
CA LEU A 114 -13.71 -0.39 3.31
C LEU A 114 -14.85 -0.29 4.32
N SER A 115 -14.99 0.86 4.98
CA SER A 115 -16.08 1.09 5.91
C SER A 115 -17.43 0.98 5.19
N ALA A 116 -17.56 1.61 4.03
CA ALA A 116 -18.78 1.54 3.22
C ALA A 116 -19.09 0.12 2.75
N ALA A 117 -18.08 -0.72 2.59
CA ALA A 117 -18.22 -2.11 2.17
C ALA A 117 -18.45 -3.06 3.36
N GLY A 118 -18.46 -2.55 4.60
CA GLY A 118 -18.78 -3.34 5.79
C GLY A 118 -17.59 -3.94 6.51
N TYR A 119 -16.37 -3.53 6.20
CA TYR A 119 -15.18 -4.01 6.93
C TYR A 119 -15.01 -3.20 8.22
N PRO A 120 -15.12 -3.83 9.40
CA PRO A 120 -15.02 -3.11 10.68
C PRO A 120 -13.57 -2.86 11.13
N GLU A 121 -12.60 -3.58 10.56
CA GLU A 121 -11.21 -3.54 10.99
C GLU A 121 -10.27 -3.61 9.80
N ALA A 122 -9.06 -3.11 10.00
CA ALA A 122 -7.97 -3.21 9.05
C ALA A 122 -6.66 -3.29 9.81
N SER A 123 -5.63 -3.81 9.17
CA SER A 123 -4.31 -3.92 9.77
C SER A 123 -3.22 -3.46 8.80
N LEU A 124 -2.03 -3.24 9.33
CA LEU A 124 -0.83 -3.03 8.55
C LEU A 124 0.40 -3.43 9.37
N SER A 125 1.50 -3.65 8.66
CA SER A 125 2.79 -3.88 9.28
C SER A 125 3.71 -2.71 8.96
N VAL A 126 4.40 -2.18 9.95
CA VAL A 126 5.32 -1.06 9.76
C VAL A 126 6.49 -1.19 10.74
N GLN A 127 7.71 -0.94 10.25
CA GLN A 127 8.88 -0.92 11.13
C GLN A 127 8.81 0.28 12.06
N ARG A 128 9.21 0.10 13.33
CA ARG A 128 9.13 1.16 14.36
C ARG A 128 9.86 2.44 13.97
N ARG A 129 10.96 2.31 13.23
CA ARG A 129 11.79 3.46 12.82
C ARG A 129 11.26 4.16 11.56
N ASN A 130 10.25 3.58 10.91
CA ASN A 130 9.65 4.19 9.73
C ASN A 130 8.85 5.42 10.13
N PRO A 131 9.15 6.61 9.57
CA PRO A 131 8.40 7.83 9.88
C PRO A 131 6.90 7.73 9.62
N ALA A 132 6.47 6.83 8.74
CA ALA A 132 5.06 6.62 8.42
C ALA A 132 4.24 6.13 9.63
N VAL A 133 4.87 5.65 10.69
CA VAL A 133 4.18 5.29 11.94
C VAL A 133 3.28 6.42 12.43
N ARG A 134 3.75 7.67 12.30
CA ARG A 134 2.99 8.86 12.73
C ARG A 134 1.69 9.01 11.94
N LEU A 135 1.75 8.83 10.62
CA LEU A 135 0.58 8.86 9.76
C LEU A 135 -0.43 7.79 10.16
N TYR A 136 0.04 6.56 10.33
CA TYR A 136 -0.84 5.45 10.66
C TYR A 136 -1.53 5.64 12.02
N ARG A 137 -0.82 6.14 13.02
CA ARG A 137 -1.40 6.44 14.34
C ARG A 137 -2.47 7.53 14.26
N ARG A 138 -2.24 8.58 13.45
CA ARG A 138 -3.24 9.63 13.25
C ARG A 138 -4.52 9.11 12.62
N LEU A 139 -4.43 8.04 11.84
CA LEU A 139 -5.57 7.43 11.16
C LEU A 139 -6.27 6.35 12.01
N GLY A 140 -5.76 6.08 13.21
CA GLY A 140 -6.40 5.14 14.13
C GLY A 140 -5.79 3.73 14.16
N PHE A 141 -4.68 3.53 13.50
CA PHE A 141 -3.97 2.24 13.57
C PHE A 141 -3.20 2.06 14.86
#